data_233f617057ffbd4e51a3790ca555dd86
#
_entry.id   233f617057ffbd4e51a3790ca555dd86
#
_cell.length_a   1.000
_cell.length_b   1.000
_cell.length_c   1.000
_cell.angle_alpha   90.00
_cell.angle_beta   90.00
_cell.angle_gamma   90.00
#
_symmetry.space_group_name_H-M   'P 1'
#
loop_
_entity.id
_entity.type
_entity.pdbx_description
1 polymer ?
#
loop_
_entity_poly.entity_id
_entity_poly.type
_entity_poly.pdbx_seq_one_letter_code
_entity_poly.pdbx_strand_id
1 'polypeptide(L)'
;MIYVVSSQQDLHLAQFIKVIELLGYPWADRLQHVNYGLVLGMSTRRGTAVFLDDIIQEATEVMHEQMKRNEEKYAAVEDPEGTSREIGITAMKIQDMQAKRCVTFIR
;
A
#
# COMPACT_ATOMS: atom_id res chain seq x y z
N MET A 1 6.57 10.86 -15.74
CA MET A 1 5.80 11.02 -14.48
C MET A 1 4.92 9.79 -14.30
N ILE A 2 4.85 9.25 -13.09
CA ILE A 2 4.02 8.09 -12.77
C ILE A 2 2.86 8.58 -11.90
N TYR A 3 1.63 8.30 -12.34
CA TYR A 3 0.40 8.59 -11.62
C TYR A 3 -0.04 7.32 -10.88
N VAL A 4 0.04 7.31 -9.55
CA VAL A 4 -0.45 6.21 -8.72
C VAL A 4 -1.86 6.59 -8.25
N VAL A 5 -2.87 6.08 -8.94
CA VAL A 5 -4.26 6.51 -8.77
C VAL A 5 -5.19 5.29 -8.87
N SER A 6 -6.29 5.30 -8.10
CA SER A 6 -7.28 4.23 -8.11
C SER A 6 -7.79 3.90 -9.53
N SER A 7 -8.08 2.62 -9.76
CA SER A 7 -8.62 2.08 -11.02
C SER A 7 -9.93 2.75 -11.48
N GLN A 8 -10.65 3.42 -10.60
CA GLN A 8 -11.80 4.25 -10.96
C GLN A 8 -11.45 5.41 -11.91
N GLN A 9 -10.16 5.80 -11.96
CA GLN A 9 -9.65 6.87 -12.81
C GLN A 9 -8.97 6.37 -14.09
N ASP A 10 -8.99 5.06 -14.37
CA ASP A 10 -8.32 4.45 -15.53
C ASP A 10 -8.70 5.14 -16.84
N LEU A 11 -10.00 5.30 -17.10
CA LEU A 11 -10.49 5.93 -18.31
C LEU A 11 -10.08 7.40 -18.40
N HIS A 12 -10.20 8.14 -17.31
CA HIS A 12 -9.84 9.56 -17.24
C HIS A 12 -8.35 9.77 -17.55
N LEU A 13 -7.48 8.99 -16.92
CA LEU A 13 -6.04 9.10 -17.14
C LEU A 13 -5.62 8.63 -18.54
N ALA A 14 -6.26 7.58 -19.08
CA ALA A 14 -6.02 7.15 -20.45
C ALA A 14 -6.39 8.26 -21.45
N GLN A 15 -7.54 8.89 -21.27
CA GLN A 15 -7.98 10.02 -22.11
C GLN A 15 -7.04 11.23 -21.94
N PHE A 16 -6.67 11.58 -20.73
CA PHE A 16 -5.74 12.68 -20.44
C PHE A 16 -4.40 12.46 -21.15
N ILE A 17 -3.79 11.29 -20.99
CA ILE A 17 -2.52 10.95 -21.63
C ILE A 17 -2.66 11.02 -23.14
N LYS A 18 -3.77 10.49 -23.68
CA LYS A 18 -4.03 10.54 -25.13
C LYS A 18 -4.15 11.97 -25.67
N VAL A 19 -4.78 12.86 -24.94
CA VAL A 19 -4.85 14.28 -25.33
C VAL A 19 -3.46 14.91 -25.37
N ILE A 20 -2.62 14.62 -24.38
CA ILE A 20 -1.23 15.14 -24.31
C ILE A 20 -0.40 14.61 -25.52
N GLU A 21 -0.56 13.34 -25.89
CA GLU A 21 0.06 12.77 -27.09
C GLU A 21 -0.39 13.50 -28.36
N LEU A 22 -1.70 13.73 -28.53
CA LEU A 22 -2.26 14.41 -29.70
C LEU A 22 -1.83 15.88 -29.80
N LEU A 23 -1.54 16.52 -28.68
CA LEU A 23 -0.97 17.86 -28.62
C LEU A 23 0.52 17.89 -29.02
N GLY A 24 1.15 16.74 -29.23
CA GLY A 24 2.50 16.61 -29.73
C GLY A 24 3.60 16.93 -28.71
N TYR A 25 3.30 16.84 -27.40
CA TYR A 25 4.33 17.05 -26.40
C TYR A 25 5.37 15.91 -26.41
N PRO A 26 6.68 16.20 -26.51
CA PRO A 26 7.72 15.18 -26.70
C PRO A 26 7.97 14.30 -25.45
N TRP A 27 7.30 14.60 -24.34
CA TRP A 27 7.40 13.85 -23.10
C TRP A 27 6.13 13.04 -22.78
N ALA A 28 5.15 13.02 -23.70
CA ALA A 28 3.88 12.32 -23.47
C ALA A 28 4.07 10.81 -23.23
N ASP A 29 5.03 10.19 -23.90
CA ASP A 29 5.44 8.78 -23.74
C ASP A 29 6.01 8.46 -22.34
N ARG A 30 6.39 9.47 -21.57
CA ARG A 30 6.91 9.34 -20.21
C ARG A 30 5.83 9.38 -19.14
N LEU A 31 4.56 9.51 -19.54
CA LEU A 31 3.42 9.48 -18.63
C LEU A 31 2.96 8.04 -18.44
N GLN A 32 2.87 7.59 -17.20
CA GLN A 32 2.44 6.25 -16.88
C GLN A 32 1.40 6.28 -15.75
N HIS A 33 0.35 5.49 -15.92
CA HIS A 33 -0.63 5.24 -14.85
C HIS A 33 -0.37 3.88 -14.21
N VAL A 34 -0.22 3.88 -12.89
CA VAL A 34 -0.20 2.68 -12.06
C VAL A 34 -1.46 2.68 -11.22
N ASN A 35 -2.40 1.81 -11.58
CA ASN A 35 -3.66 1.71 -10.88
C ASN A 35 -3.59 0.74 -9.69
N TYR A 36 -4.51 0.91 -8.75
CA TYR A 36 -4.75 0.00 -7.64
C TYR A 36 -6.25 -0.12 -7.38
N GLY A 37 -6.66 -1.20 -6.71
CA GLY A 37 -8.04 -1.45 -6.33
C GLY A 37 -8.55 -0.48 -5.26
N LEU A 38 -9.87 -0.39 -5.13
CA LEU A 38 -10.49 0.42 -4.09
C LEU A 38 -10.29 -0.23 -2.72
N VAL A 39 -9.91 0.57 -1.72
CA VAL A 39 -9.90 0.13 -0.32
C VAL A 39 -11.28 0.40 0.27
N LEU A 40 -12.03 -0.66 0.60
CA LEU A 40 -13.36 -0.53 1.17
C LEU A 40 -13.29 -0.08 2.64
N GLY A 41 -14.32 0.65 3.06
CA GLY A 41 -14.43 1.14 4.44
C GLY A 41 -13.66 2.42 4.72
N MET A 42 -12.84 2.90 3.78
CA MET A 42 -12.07 4.13 3.95
C MET A 42 -12.60 5.25 3.05
N SER A 43 -12.73 6.44 3.61
CA SER A 43 -13.09 7.64 2.85
C SER A 43 -12.47 8.88 3.49
N THR A 44 -11.59 9.54 2.76
CA THR A 44 -11.01 10.82 3.20
C THR A 44 -12.07 11.91 3.38
N ARG A 45 -13.11 11.90 2.53
CA ARG A 45 -14.22 12.86 2.60
C ARG A 45 -15.10 12.67 3.84
N ARG A 46 -15.20 11.45 4.36
CA ARG A 46 -15.98 11.10 5.56
C ARG A 46 -15.13 11.06 6.83
N GLY A 47 -13.83 11.32 6.74
CA GLY A 47 -12.91 11.26 7.89
C GLY A 47 -12.65 9.84 8.41
N THR A 48 -12.95 8.80 7.62
CA THR A 48 -12.69 7.39 7.98
C THR A 48 -11.39 6.86 7.39
N ALA A 49 -10.50 7.74 6.95
CA ALA A 49 -9.19 7.36 6.49
C ALA A 49 -8.34 6.86 7.65
N VAL A 50 -7.67 5.73 7.45
CA VAL A 50 -6.65 5.22 8.38
C VAL A 50 -5.29 5.55 7.79
N PHE A 51 -4.42 6.13 8.60
CA PHE A 51 -3.09 6.48 8.15
C PHE A 51 -2.19 5.24 8.09
N LEU A 52 -1.22 5.27 7.19
CA LEU A 52 -0.28 4.15 7.01
C LEU A 52 0.51 3.87 8.30
N ASP A 53 0.87 4.92 9.03
CA ASP A 53 1.61 4.78 10.29
C ASP A 53 0.79 4.01 11.35
N ASP A 54 -0.51 4.26 11.44
CA ASP A 54 -1.40 3.53 12.36
C ASP A 54 -1.44 2.04 12.02
N ILE A 55 -1.50 1.71 10.72
CA ILE A 55 -1.51 0.32 10.24
C ILE A 55 -0.16 -0.36 10.53
N ILE A 56 0.96 0.34 10.31
CA ILE A 56 2.30 -0.19 10.61
C ILE A 56 2.44 -0.43 12.10
N GLN A 57 1.95 0.48 12.93
CA GLN A 57 2.00 0.34 14.38
C GLN A 57 1.18 -0.88 14.83
N GLU A 58 -0.07 -1.02 14.38
CA GLU A 58 -0.92 -2.17 14.69
C GLU A 58 -0.26 -3.49 14.27
N ALA A 59 0.29 -3.56 13.06
CA ALA A 59 1.01 -4.73 12.59
C ALA A 59 2.26 -5.04 13.44
N THR A 60 2.98 -4.02 13.87
CA THR A 60 4.15 -4.15 14.74
C THR A 60 3.76 -4.74 16.10
N GLU A 61 2.70 -4.21 16.71
CA GLU A 61 2.19 -4.69 18.00
C GLU A 61 1.76 -6.16 17.93
N VAL A 62 1.00 -6.53 16.89
CA VAL A 62 0.59 -7.92 16.66
C VAL A 62 1.80 -8.84 16.49
N MET A 63 2.82 -8.43 15.73
CA MET A 63 4.03 -9.24 15.55
C MET A 63 4.83 -9.35 16.84
N HIS A 64 4.94 -8.27 17.60
CA HIS A 64 5.61 -8.28 18.91
C HIS A 64 4.94 -9.28 19.87
N GLU A 65 3.62 -9.26 19.96
CA GLU A 65 2.86 -10.22 20.77
C GLU A 65 3.06 -11.68 20.31
N GLN A 66 3.12 -11.90 19.00
CA GLN A 66 3.43 -13.24 18.45
C GLN A 66 4.84 -13.70 18.80
N MET A 67 5.83 -12.81 18.75
CA MET A 67 7.22 -13.11 19.13
C MET A 67 7.31 -13.49 20.61
N LYS A 68 6.63 -12.79 21.50
CA LYS A 68 6.62 -13.07 22.95
C LYS A 68 6.09 -14.46 23.29
N ARG A 69 5.27 -15.08 22.46
CA ARG A 69 4.74 -16.44 22.71
C ARG A 69 5.82 -17.52 22.74
N ASN A 70 6.97 -17.26 22.15
CA ASN A 70 8.12 -18.16 22.21
C ASN A 70 9.27 -17.47 22.97
N GLU A 71 9.26 -17.62 24.29
CA GLU A 71 10.18 -16.94 25.20
C GLU A 71 11.64 -17.23 24.88
N GLU A 72 11.97 -18.49 24.53
CA GLU A 72 13.34 -18.89 24.22
C GLU A 72 13.89 -18.15 22.98
N LYS A 73 13.09 -18.10 21.90
CA LYS A 73 13.47 -17.36 20.69
C LYS A 73 13.45 -15.86 20.89
N TYR A 74 12.49 -15.37 21.68
CA TYR A 74 12.39 -13.94 21.99
C TYR A 74 13.62 -13.43 22.74
N ALA A 75 14.12 -14.20 23.71
CA ALA A 75 15.33 -13.84 24.47
C ALA A 75 16.62 -13.84 23.60
N ALA A 76 16.60 -14.52 22.48
CA ALA A 76 17.75 -14.57 21.55
C ALA A 76 17.76 -13.40 20.55
N VAL A 77 16.73 -12.58 20.50
CA VAL A 77 16.64 -11.43 19.59
C VAL A 77 17.25 -10.20 20.26
N GLU A 78 18.24 -9.59 19.64
CA GLU A 78 18.93 -8.41 20.18
C GLU A 78 18.03 -7.17 20.23
N ASP A 79 17.22 -6.96 19.19
CA ASP A 79 16.27 -5.85 19.07
C ASP A 79 14.86 -6.37 18.74
N PRO A 80 14.05 -6.74 19.77
CA PRO A 80 12.70 -7.25 19.53
C PRO A 80 11.74 -6.21 18.95
N GLU A 81 11.89 -4.94 19.28
CA GLU A 81 11.02 -3.88 18.76
C GLU A 81 11.28 -3.61 17.27
N GLY A 82 12.54 -3.40 16.90
CA GLY A 82 12.92 -3.23 15.49
C GLY A 82 12.57 -4.45 14.65
N THR A 83 12.85 -5.65 15.18
CA THR A 83 12.52 -6.91 14.49
C THR A 83 11.00 -7.06 14.27
N SER A 84 10.18 -6.78 15.28
CA SER A 84 8.72 -6.86 15.14
C SER A 84 8.18 -5.87 14.11
N ARG A 85 8.77 -4.67 14.05
CA ARG A 85 8.41 -3.65 13.06
C ARG A 85 8.76 -4.09 11.63
N GLU A 86 9.95 -4.61 11.41
CA GLU A 86 10.39 -5.11 10.10
C GLU A 86 9.52 -6.30 9.63
N ILE A 87 9.20 -7.22 10.53
CA ILE A 87 8.30 -8.34 10.23
C ILE A 87 6.89 -7.83 9.91
N GLY A 88 6.36 -6.89 10.68
CA GLY A 88 5.05 -6.27 10.46
C GLY A 88 4.96 -5.61 9.08
N ILE A 89 5.92 -4.76 8.74
CA ILE A 89 6.01 -4.11 7.42
C ILE A 89 6.11 -5.15 6.29
N THR A 90 6.93 -6.19 6.50
CA THR A 90 7.10 -7.25 5.51
C THR A 90 5.82 -8.04 5.29
N ALA A 91 5.10 -8.38 6.36
CA ALA A 91 3.82 -9.07 6.29
C ALA A 91 2.79 -8.26 5.48
N MET A 92 2.71 -6.95 5.71
CA MET A 92 1.84 -6.06 4.94
C MET A 92 2.21 -6.02 3.46
N LYS A 93 3.50 -5.89 3.13
CA LYS A 93 3.96 -5.91 1.74
C LYS A 93 3.61 -7.22 1.03
N ILE A 94 3.79 -8.35 1.69
CA ILE A 94 3.44 -9.67 1.14
C ILE A 94 1.94 -9.79 0.94
N GLN A 95 1.13 -9.34 1.89
CA GLN A 95 -0.32 -9.36 1.78
C GLN A 95 -0.80 -8.52 0.58
N ASP A 96 -0.25 -7.33 0.39
CA ASP A 96 -0.57 -6.48 -0.75
C ASP A 96 -0.16 -7.11 -2.09
N MET A 97 1.01 -7.75 -2.14
CA MET A 97 1.52 -8.37 -3.36
C MET A 97 0.81 -9.67 -3.73
N GLN A 98 0.12 -10.35 -2.81
CA GLN A 98 -0.66 -11.55 -3.10
C GLN A 98 -1.89 -11.27 -3.96
N ALA A 99 -2.48 -10.09 -3.80
CA ALA A 99 -3.65 -9.70 -4.58
C ALA A 99 -3.26 -9.11 -5.94
N LYS A 100 -4.12 -9.29 -6.95
CA LYS A 100 -3.98 -8.53 -8.19
C LYS A 100 -4.20 -7.06 -7.88
N ARG A 101 -3.39 -6.17 -8.46
CA ARG A 101 -3.46 -4.71 -8.22
C ARG A 101 -4.85 -4.09 -8.34
N CYS A 102 -5.69 -4.65 -9.21
CA CYS A 102 -7.04 -4.14 -9.47
C CYS A 102 -8.11 -4.71 -8.53
N VAL A 103 -7.75 -5.55 -7.55
CA VAL A 103 -8.72 -6.14 -6.63
C VAL A 103 -9.02 -5.15 -5.50
N THR A 104 -10.31 -5.06 -5.16
CA THR A 104 -10.78 -4.31 -4.01
C THR A 104 -10.32 -4.99 -2.72
N PHE A 105 -9.65 -4.25 -1.85
CA PHE A 105 -9.25 -4.74 -0.53
C PHE A 105 -10.38 -4.49 0.48
N ILE A 106 -10.70 -5.53 1.25
CA ILE A 106 -11.56 -5.42 2.43
C ILE A 106 -10.62 -5.49 3.64
N ARG A 107 -10.71 -4.51 4.52
CA ARG A 107 -9.98 -4.49 5.79
C ARG A 107 -10.63 -5.46 6.80
#